data_2368258ef1d352a5d139bfd9ee293ba2
#
_entry.id   2368258ef1d352a5d139bfd9ee293ba2
#
_cell.length_a   1.000
_cell.length_b   1.000
_cell.length_c   1.000
_cell.angle_alpha   90.00
_cell.angle_beta   90.00
_cell.angle_gamma   90.00
#
_symmetry.space_group_name_H-M   'P 1'
#
loop_
_entity.id
_entity.type
_entity.pdbx_description
1 polymer ?
#
loop_
_entity_poly.entity_id
_entity_poly.type
_entity_poly.pdbx_seq_one_letter_code
_entity_poly.pdbx_strand_id
1 'polypeptide(L)'
;ASFTFFMSCSSEETTESQAVSKTISTDDTLINSEIDASVDDVSTIVEDQFTVQQYAALKTSAPVKSILPDCATVTTVAETDSYTKTIDFGTVGCAMPNGNILKGKISISFLKNTSLSSRTISYTLVNFYHNDKLIEGSKTITHELKSTDLLAVVHPVTTHLIDVKVTLSDGKIYTRTGTHVREMTEGFATF
;
A
#
# COMPACT_ATOMS: atom_id res chain seq x y z
N ALA A 1 55.44 6.55 55.74
CA ALA A 1 54.28 5.67 55.74
C ALA A 1 53.57 5.82 54.43
N SER A 2 53.85 4.91 53.46
CA SER A 2 53.16 4.86 52.15
C SER A 2 52.01 3.86 52.24
N PHE A 3 50.80 4.33 51.97
CA PHE A 3 49.61 3.48 51.82
C PHE A 3 49.38 3.26 50.34
N THR A 4 49.55 2.03 49.87
CA THR A 4 49.15 1.60 48.53
C THR A 4 47.75 0.98 48.61
N PHE A 5 46.74 1.63 47.98
CA PHE A 5 45.44 1.04 47.77
C PHE A 5 45.45 0.22 46.48
N PHE A 6 45.24 -1.08 46.59
CA PHE A 6 44.89 -1.95 45.45
C PHE A 6 43.38 -1.87 45.25
N MET A 7 42.95 -1.27 44.16
CA MET A 7 41.59 -1.40 43.62
C MET A 7 41.56 -2.65 42.75
N SER A 8 40.88 -3.68 43.24
CA SER A 8 40.48 -4.85 42.45
C SER A 8 39.24 -4.47 41.60
N CYS A 9 39.41 -4.34 40.29
CA CYS A 9 38.30 -4.31 39.36
C CYS A 9 37.85 -5.76 39.11
N SER A 10 36.68 -6.09 39.63
CA SER A 10 35.91 -7.26 39.21
C SER A 10 35.29 -6.93 37.86
N SER A 11 35.73 -7.61 36.80
CA SER A 11 35.07 -7.56 35.50
C SER A 11 33.84 -8.45 35.52
N GLU A 12 32.67 -7.85 35.66
CA GLU A 12 31.43 -8.49 35.24
C GLU A 12 31.41 -8.51 33.72
N GLU A 13 31.48 -9.69 33.13
CA GLU A 13 31.18 -9.91 31.72
C GLU A 13 29.69 -9.66 31.49
N THR A 14 29.35 -8.42 31.16
CA THR A 14 28.08 -8.12 30.55
C THR A 14 28.16 -8.65 29.12
N THR A 15 27.41 -9.71 28.85
CA THR A 15 27.18 -10.19 27.49
C THR A 15 26.42 -9.09 26.73
N GLU A 16 27.13 -8.16 26.10
CA GLU A 16 26.56 -7.25 25.14
C GLU A 16 26.06 -8.08 23.96
N SER A 17 24.74 -8.21 23.88
CA SER A 17 24.05 -8.58 22.65
C SER A 17 24.48 -7.56 21.59
N GLN A 18 25.45 -7.90 20.76
CA GLN A 18 25.82 -7.13 19.58
C GLN A 18 24.61 -7.12 18.66
N ALA A 19 23.83 -6.04 18.72
CA ALA A 19 22.92 -5.70 17.65
C ALA A 19 23.76 -5.55 16.40
N VAL A 20 23.73 -6.57 15.53
CA VAL A 20 24.35 -6.51 14.22
C VAL A 20 23.64 -5.38 13.47
N SER A 21 24.25 -4.21 13.47
CA SER A 21 23.85 -3.09 12.63
C SER A 21 24.08 -3.52 11.18
N LYS A 22 23.04 -4.11 10.57
CA LYS A 22 23.07 -4.46 9.16
C LYS A 22 23.16 -3.15 8.38
N THR A 23 24.33 -2.85 7.84
CA THR A 23 24.53 -1.69 6.98
C THR A 23 23.60 -1.85 5.78
N ILE A 24 22.58 -1.01 5.65
CA ILE A 24 21.68 -1.00 4.49
C ILE A 24 22.52 -0.51 3.32
N SER A 25 22.64 -1.34 2.27
CA SER A 25 23.36 -0.96 1.06
C SER A 25 22.54 0.03 0.24
N THR A 26 23.20 0.80 -0.61
CA THR A 26 22.52 1.70 -1.57
C THR A 26 21.57 0.91 -2.48
N ASP A 27 21.98 -0.30 -2.88
CA ASP A 27 21.17 -1.19 -3.70
C ASP A 27 19.90 -1.66 -2.98
N ASP A 28 20.00 -2.01 -1.69
CA ASP A 28 18.81 -2.35 -0.88
C ASP A 28 17.85 -1.17 -0.78
N THR A 29 18.36 0.06 -0.67
CA THR A 29 17.53 1.28 -0.62
C THR A 29 16.78 1.50 -1.93
N LEU A 30 17.46 1.34 -3.07
CA LEU A 30 16.83 1.46 -4.40
C LEU A 30 15.76 0.41 -4.61
N ILE A 31 16.05 -0.86 -4.30
CA ILE A 31 15.09 -1.97 -4.41
C ILE A 31 13.86 -1.70 -3.52
N ASN A 32 14.06 -1.24 -2.30
CA ASN A 32 12.97 -0.91 -1.40
C ASN A 32 12.08 0.21 -1.97
N SER A 33 12.67 1.26 -2.52
CA SER A 33 11.94 2.37 -3.15
C SER A 33 11.13 1.91 -4.37
N GLU A 34 11.68 1.02 -5.21
CA GLU A 34 10.98 0.46 -6.36
C GLU A 34 9.80 -0.44 -5.95
N ILE A 35 9.96 -1.21 -4.87
CA ILE A 35 8.88 -2.04 -4.32
C ILE A 35 7.75 -1.15 -3.81
N ASP A 36 8.07 -0.12 -3.05
CA ASP A 36 7.08 0.79 -2.49
C ASP A 36 6.34 1.53 -3.62
N ALA A 37 7.04 1.99 -4.65
CA ALA A 37 6.44 2.58 -5.84
C ALA A 37 5.49 1.61 -6.57
N SER A 38 5.86 0.33 -6.70
CA SER A 38 5.00 -0.69 -7.31
C SER A 38 3.72 -0.93 -6.52
N VAL A 39 3.80 -0.95 -5.18
CA VAL A 39 2.63 -1.11 -4.29
C VAL A 39 1.73 0.13 -4.31
N ASP A 40 2.30 1.32 -4.42
CA ASP A 40 1.55 2.58 -4.53
C ASP A 40 0.86 2.73 -5.89
N ASP A 41 1.48 2.28 -6.99
CA ASP A 41 0.85 2.20 -8.32
C ASP A 41 -0.42 1.34 -8.27
N VAL A 42 -0.35 0.15 -7.64
CA VAL A 42 -1.54 -0.70 -7.46
C VAL A 42 -2.63 0.02 -6.67
N SER A 43 -2.27 0.74 -5.61
CA SER A 43 -3.23 1.52 -4.82
C SER A 43 -3.93 2.59 -5.65
N THR A 44 -3.19 3.28 -6.52
CA THR A 44 -3.73 4.30 -7.44
C THR A 44 -4.75 3.69 -8.40
N ILE A 45 -4.48 2.51 -8.96
CA ILE A 45 -5.41 1.79 -9.83
C ILE A 45 -6.69 1.41 -9.07
N VAL A 46 -6.54 0.91 -7.85
CA VAL A 46 -7.66 0.50 -6.99
C VAL A 46 -8.56 1.68 -6.63
N GLU A 47 -7.99 2.82 -6.26
CA GLU A 47 -8.73 4.05 -5.94
C GLU A 47 -9.42 4.64 -7.18
N ASP A 48 -8.79 4.59 -8.36
CA ASP A 48 -9.42 4.95 -9.63
C ASP A 48 -10.68 4.13 -9.87
N GLN A 49 -10.59 2.80 -9.74
CA GLN A 49 -11.71 1.90 -9.95
C GLN A 49 -12.83 2.02 -8.92
N PHE A 50 -12.49 2.38 -7.68
CA PHE A 50 -13.48 2.77 -6.68
C PHE A 50 -14.21 4.05 -7.11
N THR A 51 -13.47 5.08 -7.52
CA THR A 51 -14.01 6.36 -7.98
C THR A 51 -14.93 6.18 -9.19
N VAL A 52 -14.52 5.43 -10.20
CA VAL A 52 -15.35 5.10 -11.38
C VAL A 52 -16.66 4.45 -10.96
N GLN A 53 -16.64 3.54 -9.98
CA GLN A 53 -17.85 2.87 -9.49
C GLN A 53 -18.77 3.82 -8.72
N GLN A 54 -18.22 4.72 -7.92
CA GLN A 54 -19.00 5.72 -7.19
C GLN A 54 -19.77 6.64 -8.16
N TYR A 55 -19.11 7.13 -9.20
CA TYR A 55 -19.76 7.97 -10.21
C TYR A 55 -20.81 7.21 -11.03
N ALA A 56 -20.55 5.95 -11.36
CA ALA A 56 -21.55 5.10 -12.03
C ALA A 56 -22.80 4.88 -11.16
N ALA A 57 -22.65 4.74 -9.84
CA ALA A 57 -23.75 4.61 -8.90
C ALA A 57 -24.59 5.90 -8.76
N LEU A 58 -23.98 7.05 -8.89
CA LEU A 58 -24.65 8.36 -8.84
C LEU A 58 -25.44 8.69 -10.13
N LYS A 59 -25.34 7.86 -11.18
CA LYS A 59 -25.98 8.09 -12.50
C LYS A 59 -25.72 9.49 -13.05
N THR A 60 -24.55 10.06 -12.77
CA THR A 60 -24.15 11.36 -13.34
C THR A 60 -23.91 11.22 -14.84
N SER A 61 -24.31 12.23 -15.60
CA SER A 61 -24.30 12.21 -17.08
C SER A 61 -22.90 12.24 -17.72
N ALA A 62 -21.85 12.44 -16.94
CA ALA A 62 -20.46 12.43 -17.42
C ALA A 62 -19.72 11.17 -16.93
N PRO A 63 -19.32 10.25 -17.82
CA PRO A 63 -18.51 9.11 -17.41
C PRO A 63 -17.13 9.59 -16.95
N VAL A 64 -16.72 9.12 -15.77
CA VAL A 64 -15.34 9.31 -15.30
C VAL A 64 -14.42 8.41 -16.12
N LYS A 65 -13.42 9.00 -16.75
CA LYS A 65 -12.43 8.26 -17.53
C LYS A 65 -11.50 7.51 -16.55
N SER A 66 -11.45 6.20 -16.68
CA SER A 66 -10.48 5.37 -15.95
C SER A 66 -9.06 5.59 -16.48
N ILE A 67 -8.08 5.38 -15.60
CA ILE A 67 -6.65 5.31 -15.97
C ILE A 67 -6.26 3.99 -16.63
N LEU A 68 -7.17 3.00 -16.61
CA LEU A 68 -6.89 1.68 -17.19
C LEU A 68 -6.78 1.75 -18.70
N PRO A 69 -5.81 1.06 -19.32
CA PRO A 69 -5.70 0.91 -20.76
C PRO A 69 -6.73 -0.09 -21.31
N ASP A 70 -6.96 -0.05 -22.61
CA ASP A 70 -7.94 -0.91 -23.30
C ASP A 70 -7.66 -2.42 -23.20
N CYS A 71 -6.41 -2.81 -22.92
CA CYS A 71 -6.03 -4.21 -22.71
C CYS A 71 -6.48 -4.78 -21.34
N ALA A 72 -6.84 -3.93 -20.38
CA ALA A 72 -7.35 -4.36 -19.09
C ALA A 72 -8.86 -4.61 -19.15
N THR A 73 -9.30 -5.77 -18.67
CA THR A 73 -10.73 -6.11 -18.61
C THR A 73 -11.23 -5.97 -17.16
N VAL A 74 -12.33 -5.24 -16.98
CA VAL A 74 -12.94 -5.04 -15.67
C VAL A 74 -14.28 -5.76 -15.58
N THR A 75 -14.41 -6.66 -14.61
CA THR A 75 -15.68 -7.31 -14.27
C THR A 75 -16.15 -6.81 -12.92
N THR A 76 -17.44 -6.45 -12.81
CA THR A 76 -18.06 -6.00 -11.56
C THR A 76 -19.17 -6.94 -11.16
N VAL A 77 -19.11 -7.46 -9.95
CA VAL A 77 -20.18 -8.23 -9.30
C VAL A 77 -20.78 -7.35 -8.21
N ALA A 78 -22.11 -7.17 -8.29
CA ALA A 78 -22.86 -6.45 -7.26
C ALA A 78 -23.49 -7.48 -6.32
N GLU A 79 -23.07 -7.50 -5.08
CA GLU A 79 -23.66 -8.29 -4.01
C GLU A 79 -24.68 -7.45 -3.23
N THR A 80 -25.24 -7.96 -2.12
CA THR A 80 -26.27 -7.23 -1.35
C THR A 80 -25.73 -5.88 -0.86
N ASP A 81 -24.58 -5.86 -0.17
CA ASP A 81 -24.05 -4.69 0.51
C ASP A 81 -22.67 -4.23 -0.02
N SER A 82 -22.13 -4.95 -1.00
CA SER A 82 -20.79 -4.69 -1.53
C SER A 82 -20.74 -4.76 -3.05
N TYR A 83 -19.62 -4.26 -3.59
CA TYR A 83 -19.16 -4.54 -4.94
C TYR A 83 -17.84 -5.30 -4.87
N THR A 84 -17.70 -6.27 -5.75
CA THR A 84 -16.42 -6.90 -6.06
C THR A 84 -16.07 -6.60 -7.50
N LYS A 85 -14.93 -5.92 -7.72
CA LYS A 85 -14.40 -5.66 -9.05
C LYS A 85 -13.15 -6.48 -9.27
N THR A 86 -13.06 -7.13 -10.41
CA THR A 86 -11.85 -7.83 -10.84
C THR A 86 -11.29 -7.13 -12.06
N ILE A 87 -10.05 -6.65 -11.97
CA ILE A 87 -9.29 -6.14 -13.09
C ILE A 87 -8.38 -7.27 -13.56
N ASP A 88 -8.49 -7.64 -14.83
CA ASP A 88 -7.66 -8.67 -15.47
C ASP A 88 -6.76 -8.02 -16.52
N PHE A 89 -5.45 -8.06 -16.30
CA PHE A 89 -4.42 -7.56 -17.20
C PHE A 89 -3.90 -8.64 -18.17
N GLY A 90 -4.48 -9.84 -18.09
CA GLY A 90 -4.05 -10.98 -18.90
C GLY A 90 -2.71 -11.58 -18.45
N THR A 91 -2.21 -12.53 -19.24
CA THR A 91 -0.95 -13.24 -18.97
C THR A 91 0.24 -12.73 -19.79
N VAL A 92 -0.02 -12.06 -20.90
CA VAL A 92 1.03 -11.56 -21.82
C VAL A 92 1.63 -10.25 -21.30
N GLY A 93 0.77 -9.37 -20.75
CA GLY A 93 1.14 -8.04 -20.24
C GLY A 93 0.34 -6.95 -20.90
N CYS A 94 -0.05 -5.99 -20.08
CA CYS A 94 -0.87 -4.84 -20.42
C CYS A 94 -0.10 -3.57 -20.06
N ALA A 95 0.27 -2.77 -21.07
CA ALA A 95 1.05 -1.54 -20.87
C ALA A 95 0.16 -0.42 -20.33
N MET A 96 0.54 0.10 -19.17
CA MET A 96 -0.10 1.25 -18.52
C MET A 96 0.39 2.57 -19.12
N PRO A 97 -0.40 3.68 -19.03
CA PRO A 97 0.02 4.99 -19.52
C PRO A 97 1.32 5.53 -18.90
N ASN A 98 1.66 5.10 -17.69
CA ASN A 98 2.91 5.45 -17.00
C ASN A 98 4.12 4.60 -17.43
N GLY A 99 3.95 3.71 -18.42
CA GLY A 99 5.00 2.85 -18.97
C GLY A 99 5.20 1.52 -18.25
N ASN A 100 4.54 1.27 -17.13
CA ASN A 100 4.59 -0.02 -16.44
C ASN A 100 3.80 -1.09 -17.20
N ILE A 101 4.24 -2.35 -17.10
CA ILE A 101 3.57 -3.50 -17.70
C ILE A 101 2.99 -4.35 -16.57
N LEU A 102 1.67 -4.54 -16.60
CA LEU A 102 0.96 -5.30 -15.58
C LEU A 102 0.45 -6.62 -16.17
N LYS A 103 0.46 -7.69 -15.34
CA LYS A 103 -0.10 -9.01 -15.68
C LYS A 103 -0.87 -9.57 -14.47
N GLY A 104 -1.75 -10.53 -14.73
CA GLY A 104 -2.56 -11.14 -13.67
C GLY A 104 -3.75 -10.31 -13.29
N LYS A 105 -4.21 -10.41 -12.03
CA LYS A 105 -5.48 -9.82 -11.61
C LYS A 105 -5.37 -9.07 -10.28
N ILE A 106 -6.18 -8.02 -10.17
CA ILE A 106 -6.49 -7.35 -8.91
C ILE A 106 -7.96 -7.57 -8.61
N SER A 107 -8.26 -8.15 -7.45
CA SER A 107 -9.63 -8.28 -6.94
C SER A 107 -9.87 -7.24 -5.87
N ILE A 108 -10.83 -6.34 -6.08
CA ILE A 108 -11.14 -5.19 -5.23
C ILE A 108 -12.51 -5.39 -4.61
N SER A 109 -12.64 -5.18 -3.31
CA SER A 109 -13.91 -5.21 -2.60
C SER A 109 -14.14 -3.92 -1.82
N PHE A 110 -15.36 -3.38 -1.84
CA PHE A 110 -15.79 -2.21 -1.08
C PHE A 110 -17.31 -2.21 -0.87
N LEU A 111 -17.76 -1.54 0.19
CA LEU A 111 -19.17 -1.44 0.53
C LEU A 111 -19.93 -0.49 -0.42
N LYS A 112 -21.20 -0.78 -0.69
CA LYS A 112 -22.12 0.10 -1.47
C LYS A 112 -22.45 1.39 -0.72
N ASN A 113 -22.68 1.27 0.58
CA ASN A 113 -23.04 2.39 1.45
C ASN A 113 -21.77 2.96 2.11
N THR A 114 -21.02 3.73 1.34
CA THR A 114 -19.90 4.50 1.90
C THR A 114 -20.38 5.85 2.37
N SER A 115 -20.05 6.23 3.60
CA SER A 115 -20.27 7.60 4.06
C SER A 115 -19.18 8.53 3.51
N LEU A 116 -19.47 9.83 3.42
CA LEU A 116 -18.44 10.82 3.10
C LEU A 116 -17.35 10.88 4.18
N SER A 117 -17.68 10.46 5.40
CA SER A 117 -16.78 10.48 6.55
C SER A 117 -15.93 9.22 6.72
N SER A 118 -16.29 8.11 6.06
CA SER A 118 -15.50 6.88 6.14
C SER A 118 -15.76 5.96 4.95
N ARG A 119 -14.70 5.45 4.33
CA ARG A 119 -14.76 4.44 3.28
C ARG A 119 -13.57 3.51 3.36
N THR A 120 -13.81 2.22 3.14
CA THR A 120 -12.75 1.19 3.12
C THR A 120 -12.77 0.45 1.80
N ILE A 121 -11.59 0.29 1.22
CA ILE A 121 -11.34 -0.46 0.01
C ILE A 121 -10.32 -1.54 0.34
N SER A 122 -10.66 -2.81 0.10
CA SER A 122 -9.73 -3.92 0.26
C SER A 122 -9.42 -4.54 -1.09
N TYR A 123 -8.20 -4.98 -1.32
CA TYR A 123 -7.86 -5.69 -2.54
C TYR A 123 -6.87 -6.82 -2.29
N THR A 124 -6.92 -7.80 -3.18
CA THR A 124 -6.00 -8.94 -3.23
C THR A 124 -5.42 -9.07 -4.63
N LEU A 125 -4.22 -9.62 -4.70
CA LEU A 125 -3.44 -9.79 -5.92
C LEU A 125 -3.38 -11.28 -6.28
N VAL A 126 -3.70 -11.60 -7.53
CA VAL A 126 -3.76 -13.00 -8.02
C VAL A 126 -2.84 -13.15 -9.23
N ASN A 127 -1.74 -13.86 -9.06
CA ASN A 127 -0.70 -14.02 -10.07
C ASN A 127 -0.32 -12.66 -10.70
N PHE A 128 -0.24 -11.62 -9.85
CA PHE A 128 -0.08 -10.25 -10.31
C PHE A 128 1.40 -9.90 -10.44
N TYR A 129 1.74 -9.34 -11.58
CA TYR A 129 3.09 -8.84 -11.88
C TYR A 129 3.02 -7.35 -12.18
N HIS A 130 3.91 -6.61 -11.56
CA HIS A 130 4.22 -5.23 -11.89
C HIS A 130 5.62 -5.19 -12.49
N ASN A 131 5.68 -5.02 -13.81
CA ASN A 131 6.87 -5.30 -14.60
C ASN A 131 7.31 -6.76 -14.39
N ASP A 132 8.52 -6.98 -13.91
CA ASP A 132 9.07 -8.31 -13.66
C ASP A 132 8.90 -8.80 -12.21
N LYS A 133 8.25 -8.01 -11.36
CA LYS A 133 8.07 -8.31 -9.94
C LYS A 133 6.73 -9.01 -9.72
N LEU A 134 6.74 -10.23 -9.19
CA LEU A 134 5.53 -10.90 -8.72
C LEU A 134 5.13 -10.30 -7.37
N ILE A 135 3.93 -9.78 -7.28
CA ILE A 135 3.37 -9.19 -6.05
C ILE A 135 2.16 -10.02 -5.62
N GLU A 136 2.22 -10.56 -4.41
CA GLU A 136 1.20 -11.41 -3.80
C GLU A 136 0.74 -10.80 -2.49
N GLY A 137 -0.49 -11.10 -2.07
CA GLY A 137 -1.04 -10.64 -0.80
C GLY A 137 -2.20 -9.66 -0.96
N SER A 138 -2.36 -8.81 0.05
CA SER A 138 -3.51 -7.90 0.15
C SER A 138 -3.12 -6.55 0.75
N LYS A 139 -3.97 -5.54 0.48
CA LYS A 139 -3.90 -4.25 1.14
C LYS A 139 -5.31 -3.74 1.40
N THR A 140 -5.49 -3.05 2.53
CA THR A 140 -6.72 -2.34 2.85
C THR A 140 -6.40 -0.86 2.98
N ILE A 141 -7.21 0.00 2.35
CA ILE A 141 -7.12 1.44 2.38
C ILE A 141 -8.39 1.96 3.05
N THR A 142 -8.25 2.66 4.16
CA THR A 142 -9.37 3.30 4.84
C THR A 142 -9.18 4.81 4.84
N HIS A 143 -10.13 5.53 4.24
CA HIS A 143 -10.19 6.99 4.29
C HIS A 143 -11.22 7.41 5.32
N GLU A 144 -10.85 8.31 6.21
CA GLU A 144 -11.72 8.83 7.26
C GLU A 144 -11.59 10.35 7.39
N LEU A 145 -12.68 10.99 7.78
CA LEU A 145 -12.67 12.36 8.28
C LEU A 145 -12.77 12.29 9.80
N LYS A 146 -11.68 12.58 10.48
CA LYS A 146 -11.61 12.53 11.95
C LYS A 146 -10.59 13.52 12.50
N SER A 147 -10.70 13.82 13.81
CA SER A 147 -9.63 14.47 14.56
C SER A 147 -8.61 13.44 15.04
N THR A 148 -7.38 13.86 15.24
CA THR A 148 -6.28 13.04 15.76
C THR A 148 -5.52 13.79 16.84
N ASP A 149 -4.57 13.13 17.52
CA ASP A 149 -3.68 13.78 18.47
C ASP A 149 -2.77 14.83 17.82
N LEU A 150 -2.49 14.67 16.52
CA LEU A 150 -1.69 15.61 15.74
C LEU A 150 -2.50 16.87 15.40
N LEU A 151 -3.80 16.72 15.11
CA LEU A 151 -4.67 17.83 14.71
C LEU A 151 -6.09 17.63 15.25
N ALA A 152 -6.52 18.53 16.15
CA ALA A 152 -7.84 18.47 16.80
C ALA A 152 -9.02 18.79 15.86
N VAL A 153 -8.77 19.48 14.73
CA VAL A 153 -9.80 19.75 13.71
C VAL A 153 -10.03 18.49 12.89
N VAL A 154 -11.29 18.21 12.53
CA VAL A 154 -11.63 17.09 11.64
C VAL A 154 -10.98 17.30 10.28
N HIS A 155 -10.19 16.33 9.83
CA HIS A 155 -9.39 16.37 8.62
C HIS A 155 -9.28 14.99 7.97
N PRO A 156 -8.86 14.89 6.70
CA PRO A 156 -8.68 13.62 6.03
C PRO A 156 -7.52 12.82 6.62
N VAL A 157 -7.81 11.58 7.00
CA VAL A 157 -6.84 10.58 7.45
C VAL A 157 -6.98 9.34 6.58
N THR A 158 -5.87 8.87 6.01
CA THR A 158 -5.84 7.65 5.22
C THR A 158 -4.95 6.62 5.91
N THR A 159 -5.54 5.47 6.22
CA THR A 159 -4.83 4.34 6.82
C THR A 159 -4.66 3.22 5.80
N HIS A 160 -3.43 2.77 5.60
CA HIS A 160 -3.10 1.63 4.77
C HIS A 160 -2.67 0.46 5.66
N LEU A 161 -3.41 -0.64 5.61
CA LEU A 161 -2.98 -1.92 6.18
C LEU A 161 -2.38 -2.75 5.05
N ILE A 162 -1.10 -3.10 5.15
CA ILE A 162 -0.31 -3.70 4.07
C ILE A 162 0.13 -5.09 4.53
N ASP A 163 -0.12 -6.09 3.67
CA ASP A 163 0.38 -7.45 3.81
C ASP A 163 0.71 -7.99 2.42
N VAL A 164 1.89 -7.65 1.92
CA VAL A 164 2.33 -8.04 0.58
C VAL A 164 3.70 -8.68 0.60
N LYS A 165 3.90 -9.61 -0.32
CA LYS A 165 5.16 -10.28 -0.63
C LYS A 165 5.53 -9.97 -2.07
N VAL A 166 6.74 -9.50 -2.29
CA VAL A 166 7.28 -9.17 -3.61
C VAL A 166 8.44 -10.09 -3.93
N THR A 167 8.33 -10.82 -5.02
CA THR A 167 9.41 -11.67 -5.55
C THR A 167 9.99 -11.02 -6.79
N LEU A 168 11.28 -10.70 -6.75
CA LEU A 168 12.03 -10.12 -7.85
C LEU A 168 12.37 -11.19 -8.91
N SER A 169 12.80 -10.77 -10.10
CA SER A 169 13.21 -11.66 -11.19
C SER A 169 14.43 -12.53 -10.85
N ASP A 170 15.28 -12.09 -9.92
CA ASP A 170 16.42 -12.86 -9.40
C ASP A 170 16.03 -13.86 -8.29
N GLY A 171 14.74 -13.93 -7.94
CA GLY A 171 14.18 -14.82 -6.91
C GLY A 171 14.28 -14.28 -5.49
N LYS A 172 14.83 -13.09 -5.27
CA LYS A 172 14.82 -12.47 -3.94
C LYS A 172 13.41 -12.10 -3.54
N ILE A 173 13.10 -12.31 -2.26
CA ILE A 173 11.77 -12.06 -1.68
C ILE A 173 11.85 -10.95 -0.66
N TYR A 174 10.93 -10.00 -0.78
CA TYR A 174 10.72 -8.91 0.17
C TYR A 174 9.28 -8.93 0.67
N THR A 175 9.09 -8.67 1.96
CA THR A 175 7.76 -8.55 2.57
C THR A 175 7.52 -7.12 3.04
N ARG A 176 6.29 -6.66 2.91
CA ARG A 176 5.79 -5.40 3.43
C ARG A 176 4.55 -5.69 4.26
N THR A 177 4.70 -5.62 5.56
CA THR A 177 3.60 -5.82 6.52
C THR A 177 3.55 -4.65 7.48
N GLY A 178 2.35 -4.20 7.81
CA GLY A 178 2.17 -3.14 8.80
C GLY A 178 1.07 -2.15 8.44
N THR A 179 0.99 -1.12 9.26
CA THR A 179 0.05 -0.02 9.11
C THR A 179 0.80 1.27 8.82
N HIS A 180 0.36 1.97 7.77
CA HIS A 180 0.87 3.28 7.39
C HIS A 180 -0.29 4.28 7.43
N VAL A 181 -0.13 5.37 8.19
CA VAL A 181 -1.14 6.43 8.32
C VAL A 181 -0.62 7.70 7.65
N ARG A 182 -1.47 8.32 6.83
CA ARG A 182 -1.24 9.63 6.21
C ARG A 182 -2.33 10.57 6.67
N GLU A 183 -1.96 11.74 7.18
CA GLU A 183 -2.87 12.79 7.62
C GLU A 183 -2.65 14.04 6.76
N MET A 184 -3.74 14.62 6.25
CA MET A 184 -3.69 15.90 5.56
C MET A 184 -3.84 17.01 6.60
N THR A 185 -2.74 17.65 6.97
CA THR A 185 -2.71 18.66 8.04
C THR A 185 -3.05 20.07 7.58
N GLU A 186 -2.95 20.34 6.26
CA GLU A 186 -3.24 21.64 5.65
C GLU A 186 -3.99 21.49 4.33
N GLY A 187 -4.71 22.53 3.91
CA GLY A 187 -5.38 22.59 2.61
C GLY A 187 -6.71 21.82 2.49
N PHE A 188 -7.14 21.08 3.49
CA PHE A 188 -8.35 20.25 3.45
C PHE A 188 -9.66 21.06 3.62
N ALA A 189 -9.61 22.31 4.08
CA ALA A 189 -10.77 23.18 4.26
C ALA A 189 -11.10 24.03 3.01
N THR A 190 -10.39 23.84 1.91
CA THR A 190 -10.53 24.63 0.67
C THR A 190 -11.25 23.90 -0.47
N PHE A 191 -11.96 22.79 -0.17
CA PHE A 191 -12.76 22.01 -1.13
C PHE A 191 -14.24 22.21 -0.95
#